data_c20a23265191d2195f4135fb1da5eb13
#
_entry.id   c20a23265191d2195f4135fb1da5eb13
#
_cell.length_a   1.000
_cell.length_b   1.000
_cell.length_c   1.000
_cell.angle_alpha   90.00
_cell.angle_beta   90.00
_cell.angle_gamma   90.00
#
_symmetry.space_group_name_H-M   'P 1'
#
loop_
_entity.id
_entity.type
_entity.pdbx_description
1 polymer ?
#
loop_
_entity_poly.entity_id
_entity_poly.type
_entity_poly.pdbx_seq_one_letter_code
_entity_poly.pdbx_strand_id
1 'polypeptide(L)'
;MSEVKEYGANSIEFLKGLETVRTRPTMYIGAVSGNPSDGLYRLFREALDNAIDEFLAGFNKNIWIFYNTKTKQTTVVDNGRGIPVGWNEKAQMDSLTLVFTQLHAGGKFNHDVYKTSSGLNGIGQKAIAALSTHLQVWSNNSKDNWFYTQSFERGIIKSDVTRCRLPEEYKGLIKKKGTIVQWTPDPTIFTDSTDLDLPRLKRELKDIQYLCPGLHIYLKVDDNETIEYYSEKGLEELVSKNENDSIFTYSDEFTDVAINFGKEDGYTFRSFVNVCYTNLGGTHLNGLKKTICNIVKDNSKKKILNDDILEGVIGAIHHRMADPQYQGQTKNELTNTPVEKEIIEKLTPPLEKFFRRNKDVLNRIVTYAEKMFEQKEKMKASKDLLKGLKTLNAGSKYISDKFLDADRRKHKNPKDLEMFIVEGDSAGGHFKNARESFQGELKLKGKIINAAKATPEELFGKPTKKGESKCEGNREIKDLVAALGCGIQDDYDESKLRFGKVILLTDADTDGGHISNLCTAFFVNYMPDLIKNGHLYIIDAPLFVATGAKTKVYGMTRKEIDTKMKEQKCSDYTVTRLKGWGECSPEQLSDLCLNPNTRKLIQLKWTDATEKACENTMGEDTAFRKELLGISK
;
A
#
# COMPACT_ATOMS: atom_id res chain seq x y z
N MET A 1 -35.67 31.47 -34.97
CA MET A 1 -35.82 32.01 -33.62
C MET A 1 -36.92 31.21 -32.95
N SER A 2 -36.58 30.38 -31.96
CA SER A 2 -37.57 29.63 -31.17
C SER A 2 -38.29 30.64 -30.28
N GLU A 3 -39.62 30.63 -30.35
CA GLU A 3 -40.46 31.40 -29.45
C GLU A 3 -40.05 31.09 -27.99
N VAL A 4 -39.63 32.11 -27.25
CA VAL A 4 -39.41 32.01 -25.80
C VAL A 4 -40.80 31.86 -25.19
N LYS A 5 -41.14 30.64 -24.76
CA LYS A 5 -42.37 30.36 -24.01
C LYS A 5 -42.36 31.20 -22.74
N GLU A 6 -43.38 32.00 -22.56
CA GLU A 6 -43.56 32.85 -21.38
C GLU A 6 -43.57 31.99 -20.11
N TYR A 7 -42.69 32.32 -19.13
CA TYR A 7 -42.62 31.62 -17.86
C TYR A 7 -43.69 32.17 -16.92
N GLY A 8 -44.85 31.53 -16.93
CA GLY A 8 -46.01 31.89 -16.11
C GLY A 8 -46.42 30.77 -15.13
N ALA A 9 -47.42 31.03 -14.31
CA ALA A 9 -47.91 30.06 -13.29
C ALA A 9 -48.23 28.67 -13.87
N ASN A 10 -48.71 28.60 -15.12
CA ASN A 10 -49.03 27.35 -15.83
C ASN A 10 -47.82 26.63 -16.39
N SER A 11 -46.61 27.23 -16.33
CA SER A 11 -45.37 26.54 -16.73
C SER A 11 -44.73 25.75 -15.60
N ILE A 12 -45.32 25.77 -14.38
CA ILE A 12 -44.91 24.95 -13.24
C ILE A 12 -45.59 23.61 -13.32
N GLU A 13 -44.79 22.56 -13.62
CA GLU A 13 -45.30 21.19 -13.66
C GLU A 13 -45.35 20.60 -12.24
N PHE A 14 -46.43 19.94 -11.88
CA PHE A 14 -46.63 19.24 -10.62
C PHE A 14 -46.71 17.72 -10.87
N LEU A 15 -45.60 17.04 -10.59
CA LEU A 15 -45.50 15.58 -10.71
C LEU A 15 -46.06 14.91 -9.45
N LYS A 16 -46.88 13.88 -9.61
CA LYS A 16 -47.52 13.14 -8.51
C LYS A 16 -46.99 11.70 -8.39
N GLY A 17 -46.83 11.25 -7.14
CA GLY A 17 -46.55 9.86 -6.84
C GLY A 17 -45.29 9.32 -7.54
N LEU A 18 -45.38 8.17 -8.18
CA LEU A 18 -44.28 7.48 -8.84
C LEU A 18 -43.82 8.13 -10.16
N GLU A 19 -44.61 9.04 -10.72
CA GLU A 19 -44.21 9.81 -11.90
C GLU A 19 -42.97 10.67 -11.62
N THR A 20 -42.84 11.20 -10.39
CA THR A 20 -41.62 11.93 -9.96
C THR A 20 -40.36 11.07 -10.05
N VAL A 21 -40.47 9.78 -9.68
CA VAL A 21 -39.34 8.82 -9.72
C VAL A 21 -38.96 8.54 -11.18
N ARG A 22 -39.93 8.39 -12.09
CA ARG A 22 -39.66 8.14 -13.51
C ARG A 22 -39.06 9.36 -14.22
N THR A 23 -39.55 10.56 -13.88
CA THR A 23 -39.08 11.80 -14.51
C THR A 23 -37.67 12.18 -14.05
N ARG A 24 -37.33 11.90 -12.80
CA ARG A 24 -36.02 12.21 -12.23
C ARG A 24 -35.42 11.02 -11.47
N PRO A 25 -35.13 9.90 -12.14
CA PRO A 25 -34.69 8.66 -11.48
C PRO A 25 -33.36 8.83 -10.76
N THR A 26 -32.47 9.68 -11.29
CA THR A 26 -31.14 9.92 -10.69
C THR A 26 -31.18 10.50 -9.27
N MET A 27 -32.25 11.18 -8.90
CA MET A 27 -32.43 11.68 -7.52
C MET A 27 -32.69 10.56 -6.51
N TYR A 28 -33.23 9.43 -6.96
CA TYR A 28 -33.66 8.30 -6.10
C TYR A 28 -32.69 7.13 -6.11
N ILE A 29 -32.11 6.83 -7.27
CA ILE A 29 -31.27 5.64 -7.44
C ILE A 29 -29.85 5.93 -7.93
N GLY A 30 -29.51 7.20 -8.20
CA GLY A 30 -28.23 7.59 -8.79
C GLY A 30 -28.20 7.44 -10.30
N ALA A 31 -27.03 7.30 -10.91
CA ALA A 31 -26.86 7.31 -12.35
C ALA A 31 -27.59 6.17 -13.05
N VAL A 32 -28.42 6.49 -14.06
CA VAL A 32 -29.14 5.53 -14.89
C VAL A 32 -28.41 5.21 -16.20
N SER A 33 -27.39 6.00 -16.55
CA SER A 33 -26.47 5.77 -17.65
C SER A 33 -25.32 4.85 -17.23
N GLY A 34 -24.67 4.22 -18.20
CA GLY A 34 -23.57 3.28 -17.98
C GLY A 34 -23.95 1.83 -18.25
N ASN A 35 -22.96 0.98 -18.45
CA ASN A 35 -23.13 -0.43 -18.75
C ASN A 35 -22.19 -1.30 -17.89
N PRO A 36 -22.70 -1.90 -16.79
CA PRO A 36 -24.01 -1.68 -16.17
C PRO A 36 -24.11 -0.34 -15.40
N SER A 37 -25.32 0.17 -15.15
CA SER A 37 -25.52 1.42 -14.42
C SER A 37 -25.60 1.20 -12.91
N ASP A 38 -25.11 2.18 -12.14
CA ASP A 38 -25.22 2.17 -10.66
C ASP A 38 -26.67 2.19 -10.19
N GLY A 39 -27.53 2.93 -10.89
CA GLY A 39 -28.93 3.04 -10.56
C GLY A 39 -29.66 1.70 -10.69
N LEU A 40 -29.37 0.93 -11.73
CA LEU A 40 -29.94 -0.41 -11.89
C LEU A 40 -29.50 -1.36 -10.78
N TYR A 41 -28.20 -1.32 -10.45
CA TYR A 41 -27.67 -2.10 -9.36
C TYR A 41 -28.32 -1.72 -8.01
N ARG A 42 -28.64 -0.45 -7.83
CA ARG A 42 -29.32 0.03 -6.63
C ARG A 42 -30.75 -0.49 -6.52
N LEU A 43 -31.49 -0.62 -7.62
CA LEU A 43 -32.82 -1.28 -7.60
C LEU A 43 -32.73 -2.70 -7.05
N PHE A 44 -31.73 -3.44 -7.51
CA PHE A 44 -31.48 -4.79 -7.01
C PHE A 44 -31.15 -4.76 -5.49
N ARG A 45 -30.25 -3.86 -5.06
CA ARG A 45 -29.87 -3.73 -3.65
C ARG A 45 -31.07 -3.43 -2.75
N GLU A 46 -32.01 -2.60 -3.18
CA GLU A 46 -33.20 -2.28 -2.39
C GLU A 46 -34.10 -3.51 -2.14
N ALA A 47 -34.18 -4.44 -3.09
CA ALA A 47 -34.89 -5.71 -2.87
C ALA A 47 -34.10 -6.65 -1.94
N LEU A 48 -32.80 -6.79 -2.15
CA LEU A 48 -31.93 -7.63 -1.34
C LEU A 48 -31.83 -7.11 0.11
N ASP A 49 -31.66 -5.80 0.31
CA ASP A 49 -31.57 -5.18 1.63
C ASP A 49 -32.83 -5.41 2.46
N ASN A 50 -34.01 -5.44 1.84
CA ASN A 50 -35.24 -5.77 2.56
C ASN A 50 -35.27 -7.23 3.05
N ALA A 51 -34.76 -8.17 2.26
CA ALA A 51 -34.63 -9.57 2.66
C ALA A 51 -33.58 -9.76 3.76
N ILE A 52 -32.46 -8.99 3.71
CA ILE A 52 -31.46 -8.99 4.77
C ILE A 52 -31.98 -8.37 6.07
N ASP A 53 -32.76 -7.29 5.99
CA ASP A 53 -33.38 -6.67 7.17
C ASP A 53 -34.32 -7.64 7.91
N GLU A 54 -35.01 -8.54 7.19
CA GLU A 54 -35.79 -9.62 7.81
C GLU A 54 -34.90 -10.66 8.54
N PHE A 55 -33.70 -10.93 8.01
CA PHE A 55 -32.72 -11.77 8.70
C PHE A 55 -32.21 -11.09 9.97
N LEU A 56 -31.80 -9.81 9.89
CA LEU A 56 -31.33 -9.04 11.03
C LEU A 56 -32.39 -8.89 12.12
N ALA A 57 -33.67 -8.88 11.73
CA ALA A 57 -34.80 -8.92 12.66
C ALA A 57 -35.09 -10.33 13.20
N GLY A 58 -34.36 -11.36 12.80
CA GLY A 58 -34.45 -12.74 13.28
C GLY A 58 -35.56 -13.58 12.63
N PHE A 59 -36.16 -13.13 11.52
CA PHE A 59 -37.29 -13.80 10.88
C PHE A 59 -36.97 -14.52 9.57
N ASN A 60 -35.81 -14.24 8.97
CA ASN A 60 -35.36 -14.86 7.73
C ASN A 60 -34.13 -15.74 7.96
N LYS A 61 -33.91 -16.78 7.17
CA LYS A 61 -32.71 -17.61 7.17
C LYS A 61 -32.19 -17.92 5.78
N ASN A 62 -33.01 -17.71 4.75
CA ASN A 62 -32.66 -18.04 3.39
C ASN A 62 -33.13 -16.95 2.43
N ILE A 63 -32.24 -16.55 1.52
CA ILE A 63 -32.53 -15.63 0.42
C ILE A 63 -32.17 -16.34 -0.88
N TRP A 64 -33.07 -16.32 -1.86
CA TRP A 64 -32.81 -16.82 -3.20
C TRP A 64 -32.86 -15.67 -4.20
N ILE A 65 -31.86 -15.60 -5.05
CA ILE A 65 -31.70 -14.59 -6.10
C ILE A 65 -31.67 -15.33 -7.43
N PHE A 66 -32.63 -15.00 -8.31
CA PHE A 66 -32.68 -15.51 -9.68
C PHE A 66 -32.47 -14.34 -10.64
N TYR A 67 -31.63 -14.52 -11.62
CA TYR A 67 -31.41 -13.57 -12.68
C TYR A 67 -31.39 -14.27 -14.04
N ASN A 68 -32.20 -13.78 -14.96
CA ASN A 68 -32.26 -14.27 -16.33
C ASN A 68 -31.55 -13.25 -17.26
N THR A 69 -30.43 -13.67 -17.87
CA THR A 69 -29.61 -12.78 -18.71
C THR A 69 -30.29 -12.41 -20.04
N LYS A 70 -31.27 -13.20 -20.52
CA LYS A 70 -31.98 -12.93 -21.76
C LYS A 70 -33.15 -11.95 -21.54
N THR A 71 -33.98 -12.22 -20.56
CA THR A 71 -35.17 -11.39 -20.26
C THR A 71 -34.85 -10.21 -19.35
N LYS A 72 -33.65 -10.18 -18.73
CA LYS A 72 -33.20 -9.20 -17.72
C LYS A 72 -34.07 -9.22 -16.45
N GLN A 73 -34.87 -10.26 -16.29
CA GLN A 73 -35.74 -10.45 -15.13
C GLN A 73 -34.90 -10.83 -13.92
N THR A 74 -35.13 -10.12 -12.82
CA THR A 74 -34.53 -10.39 -11.51
C THR A 74 -35.62 -10.77 -10.53
N THR A 75 -35.38 -11.79 -9.72
CA THR A 75 -36.27 -12.21 -8.64
C THR A 75 -35.49 -12.34 -7.34
N VAL A 76 -36.00 -11.74 -6.28
CA VAL A 76 -35.50 -11.93 -4.91
C VAL A 76 -36.58 -12.56 -4.07
N VAL A 77 -36.24 -13.65 -3.40
CA VAL A 77 -37.16 -14.45 -2.56
C VAL A 77 -36.60 -14.49 -1.14
N ASP A 78 -37.41 -14.23 -0.16
CA ASP A 78 -37.11 -14.43 1.25
C ASP A 78 -38.17 -15.27 1.97
N ASN A 79 -37.78 -15.94 3.03
CA ASN A 79 -38.69 -16.66 3.91
C ASN A 79 -38.92 -15.95 5.26
N GLY A 80 -38.91 -14.61 5.23
CA GLY A 80 -39.20 -13.75 6.37
C GLY A 80 -40.68 -13.67 6.73
N ARG A 81 -41.10 -12.58 7.39
CA ARG A 81 -42.49 -12.37 7.81
C ARG A 81 -43.48 -12.13 6.65
N GLY A 82 -42.95 -11.70 5.51
CA GLY A 82 -43.73 -11.21 4.40
C GLY A 82 -44.20 -9.76 4.57
N ILE A 83 -44.48 -9.08 3.46
CA ILE A 83 -45.11 -7.76 3.46
C ILE A 83 -46.55 -7.89 3.97
N PRO A 84 -47.01 -7.05 4.92
CA PRO A 84 -48.39 -7.08 5.40
C PRO A 84 -49.39 -6.98 4.25
N VAL A 85 -50.43 -7.80 4.31
CA VAL A 85 -51.56 -7.79 3.38
C VAL A 85 -52.82 -7.41 4.13
N GLY A 86 -53.77 -6.77 3.45
CA GLY A 86 -55.05 -6.28 3.97
C GLY A 86 -55.12 -4.75 3.98
N TRP A 87 -56.33 -4.27 4.26
CA TRP A 87 -56.68 -2.86 4.21
C TRP A 87 -55.97 -2.04 5.30
N ASN A 88 -55.37 -0.94 4.92
CA ASN A 88 -54.76 0.02 5.85
C ASN A 88 -55.70 1.22 6.03
N GLU A 89 -56.30 1.32 7.21
CA GLU A 89 -57.30 2.36 7.53
C GLU A 89 -56.74 3.78 7.42
N LYS A 90 -55.47 3.98 7.75
CA LYS A 90 -54.84 5.31 7.69
C LYS A 90 -54.54 5.76 6.25
N ALA A 91 -54.13 4.83 5.40
CA ALA A 91 -53.78 5.12 4.02
C ALA A 91 -54.97 4.94 3.06
N GLN A 92 -56.09 4.36 3.51
CA GLN A 92 -57.29 4.06 2.72
C GLN A 92 -56.99 3.23 1.46
N MET A 93 -56.10 2.22 1.60
CA MET A 93 -55.69 1.31 0.54
C MET A 93 -55.12 0.00 1.09
N ASP A 94 -54.92 -0.98 0.26
CA ASP A 94 -54.21 -2.21 0.64
C ASP A 94 -52.78 -1.95 1.03
N SER A 95 -52.32 -2.62 2.11
CA SER A 95 -50.96 -2.46 2.63
C SER A 95 -49.89 -2.84 1.59
N LEU A 96 -50.15 -3.86 0.76
CA LEU A 96 -49.24 -4.25 -0.32
C LEU A 96 -49.13 -3.13 -1.35
N THR A 97 -50.25 -2.56 -1.79
CA THR A 97 -50.31 -1.40 -2.69
C THR A 97 -49.58 -0.21 -2.09
N LEU A 98 -49.81 0.09 -0.81
CA LEU A 98 -49.16 1.20 -0.07
C LEU A 98 -47.63 1.11 -0.14
N VAL A 99 -47.05 -0.07 0.09
CA VAL A 99 -45.62 -0.29 0.09
C VAL A 99 -45.00 -0.02 -1.26
N PHE A 100 -45.65 -0.27 -2.37
CA PHE A 100 -45.09 -0.11 -3.71
C PHE A 100 -45.48 1.20 -4.41
N THR A 101 -46.44 1.98 -3.88
CA THR A 101 -46.93 3.18 -4.58
C THR A 101 -46.74 4.50 -3.83
N GLN A 102 -46.78 4.50 -2.48
CA GLN A 102 -46.74 5.73 -1.70
C GLN A 102 -45.33 6.02 -1.21
N LEU A 103 -44.73 7.15 -1.66
CA LEU A 103 -43.42 7.62 -1.18
C LEU A 103 -43.49 7.85 0.33
N HIS A 104 -42.39 7.58 1.01
CA HIS A 104 -42.26 7.72 2.47
C HIS A 104 -43.24 6.88 3.30
N ALA A 105 -43.77 5.78 2.73
CA ALA A 105 -44.52 4.78 3.46
C ALA A 105 -43.67 3.51 3.66
N GLY A 106 -43.69 2.95 4.88
CA GLY A 106 -42.93 1.71 5.17
C GLY A 106 -42.94 1.38 6.65
N GLY A 107 -42.75 0.12 6.99
CA GLY A 107 -42.73 -0.36 8.40
C GLY A 107 -41.44 -0.01 9.15
N LYS A 108 -40.40 0.42 8.44
CA LYS A 108 -39.06 0.71 9.02
C LYS A 108 -38.96 2.07 9.71
N PHE A 109 -39.96 2.94 9.59
CA PHE A 109 -40.05 4.19 10.36
C PHE A 109 -40.42 3.94 11.84
N ASN A 110 -40.83 2.72 12.19
CA ASN A 110 -41.11 2.35 13.57
C ASN A 110 -39.93 1.54 14.13
N HIS A 111 -39.10 2.17 14.98
CA HIS A 111 -37.94 1.56 15.63
C HIS A 111 -38.29 0.36 16.53
N ASP A 112 -39.53 0.24 16.99
CA ASP A 112 -39.98 -0.95 17.74
C ASP A 112 -40.06 -2.22 16.89
N VAL A 113 -40.17 -2.08 15.57
CA VAL A 113 -40.28 -3.20 14.61
C VAL A 113 -38.93 -3.58 14.00
N TYR A 114 -38.07 -2.59 13.78
CA TYR A 114 -36.71 -2.76 13.25
C TYR A 114 -35.73 -1.89 14.02
N LYS A 115 -34.90 -2.50 14.86
CA LYS A 115 -33.88 -1.79 15.64
C LYS A 115 -32.78 -1.20 14.76
N THR A 116 -32.43 -1.90 13.70
CA THR A 116 -31.45 -1.49 12.67
C THR A 116 -31.95 -1.90 11.31
N SER A 117 -31.77 -1.07 10.29
CA SER A 117 -32.16 -1.42 8.91
C SER A 117 -31.20 -0.80 7.91
N SER A 118 -31.03 -1.47 6.76
CA SER A 118 -30.27 -0.96 5.62
C SER A 118 -31.04 0.11 4.84
N GLY A 119 -32.36 0.00 4.81
CA GLY A 119 -33.26 0.89 4.08
C GLY A 119 -33.83 2.00 4.97
N LEU A 120 -33.33 3.23 4.83
CA LEU A 120 -33.68 4.35 5.70
C LEU A 120 -34.81 5.25 5.15
N ASN A 121 -34.99 5.32 3.83
CA ASN A 121 -35.78 6.38 3.19
C ASN A 121 -37.19 5.94 2.74
N GLY A 122 -37.54 4.66 2.84
CA GLY A 122 -38.84 4.14 2.40
C GLY A 122 -39.12 4.35 0.90
N ILE A 123 -38.07 4.39 0.05
CA ILE A 123 -38.18 4.71 -1.38
C ILE A 123 -37.94 3.49 -2.27
N GLY A 124 -37.16 2.49 -1.82
CA GLY A 124 -36.63 1.42 -2.65
C GLY A 124 -37.67 0.63 -3.44
N GLN A 125 -38.73 0.10 -2.78
CA GLN A 125 -39.75 -0.67 -3.45
C GLN A 125 -40.55 0.17 -4.48
N LYS A 126 -40.71 1.48 -4.19
CA LYS A 126 -41.37 2.43 -5.10
C LYS A 126 -40.52 2.67 -6.35
N ALA A 127 -39.21 2.73 -6.16
CA ALA A 127 -38.27 2.87 -7.28
C ALA A 127 -38.32 1.62 -8.18
N ILE A 128 -38.36 0.41 -7.60
CA ILE A 128 -38.51 -0.82 -8.38
C ILE A 128 -39.85 -0.78 -9.17
N ALA A 129 -40.96 -0.40 -8.53
CA ALA A 129 -42.26 -0.31 -9.20
C ALA A 129 -42.25 0.73 -10.32
N ALA A 130 -41.67 1.91 -10.08
CA ALA A 130 -41.64 3.02 -11.03
C ALA A 130 -40.74 2.74 -12.24
N LEU A 131 -39.60 2.07 -12.05
CA LEU A 131 -38.51 1.97 -13.03
C LEU A 131 -38.44 0.58 -13.70
N SER A 132 -39.49 -0.23 -13.57
CA SER A 132 -39.60 -1.53 -14.20
C SER A 132 -40.74 -1.55 -15.25
N THR A 133 -40.52 -2.24 -16.37
CA THR A 133 -41.56 -2.53 -17.35
C THR A 133 -42.62 -3.48 -16.76
N HIS A 134 -42.17 -4.38 -15.89
CA HIS A 134 -43.02 -5.31 -15.19
C HIS A 134 -42.48 -5.55 -13.77
N LEU A 135 -43.35 -5.47 -12.79
CA LEU A 135 -43.10 -5.88 -11.42
C LEU A 135 -44.24 -6.77 -10.96
N GLN A 136 -43.92 -7.94 -10.42
CA GLN A 136 -44.83 -8.85 -9.80
C GLN A 136 -44.36 -9.15 -8.37
N VAL A 137 -45.31 -9.06 -7.44
CA VAL A 137 -45.03 -9.31 -6.02
C VAL A 137 -45.95 -10.41 -5.50
N TRP A 138 -45.36 -11.31 -4.71
CA TRP A 138 -46.14 -12.28 -3.92
C TRP A 138 -45.71 -12.14 -2.46
N SER A 139 -46.68 -12.08 -1.58
CA SER A 139 -46.41 -11.98 -0.15
C SER A 139 -47.37 -12.80 0.66
N ASN A 140 -46.90 -13.43 1.72
CA ASN A 140 -47.71 -14.04 2.75
C ASN A 140 -47.25 -13.53 4.13
N ASN A 141 -48.07 -12.69 4.72
CA ASN A 141 -48.00 -12.27 6.13
C ASN A 141 -49.32 -12.62 6.88
N SER A 142 -50.28 -13.16 6.17
CA SER A 142 -51.63 -13.41 6.71
C SER A 142 -51.70 -14.64 7.63
N LYS A 143 -52.78 -14.75 8.41
CA LYS A 143 -53.05 -15.91 9.28
C LYS A 143 -53.59 -17.11 8.53
N ASP A 144 -54.11 -16.91 7.29
CA ASP A 144 -54.75 -17.92 6.47
C ASP A 144 -53.79 -18.77 5.64
N ASN A 145 -52.48 -18.52 5.74
CA ASN A 145 -51.40 -19.19 5.02
C ASN A 145 -51.52 -19.12 3.47
N TRP A 146 -52.21 -18.12 2.93
CA TRP A 146 -52.29 -17.88 1.51
C TRP A 146 -51.35 -16.76 1.08
N PHE A 147 -50.86 -16.88 -0.14
CA PHE A 147 -50.15 -15.79 -0.78
C PHE A 147 -51.13 -14.82 -1.43
N TYR A 148 -50.75 -13.57 -1.41
CA TYR A 148 -51.40 -12.47 -2.10
C TYR A 148 -50.44 -11.89 -3.11
N THR A 149 -50.95 -11.49 -4.27
CA THR A 149 -50.14 -11.02 -5.37
C THR A 149 -50.70 -9.73 -5.95
N GLN A 150 -49.81 -8.90 -6.45
CA GLN A 150 -50.13 -7.67 -7.17
C GLN A 150 -49.07 -7.40 -8.24
N SER A 151 -49.51 -6.84 -9.39
CA SER A 151 -48.62 -6.48 -10.50
C SER A 151 -48.66 -4.99 -10.82
N PHE A 152 -47.49 -4.51 -11.32
CA PHE A 152 -47.28 -3.12 -11.68
C PHE A 152 -46.52 -3.05 -13.01
N GLU A 153 -46.79 -2.01 -13.79
CA GLU A 153 -46.05 -1.67 -15.00
C GLU A 153 -45.72 -0.19 -14.97
N ARG A 154 -44.43 0.16 -15.00
CA ARG A 154 -43.96 1.54 -15.02
C ARG A 154 -44.60 2.43 -13.94
N GLY A 155 -44.78 1.88 -12.75
CA GLY A 155 -45.40 2.56 -11.61
C GLY A 155 -46.94 2.56 -11.59
N ILE A 156 -47.59 1.98 -12.59
CA ILE A 156 -49.03 1.91 -12.68
C ILE A 156 -49.51 0.53 -12.17
N ILE A 157 -50.50 0.51 -11.29
CA ILE A 157 -51.14 -0.71 -10.79
C ILE A 157 -51.85 -1.41 -11.96
N LYS A 158 -51.58 -2.69 -12.17
CA LYS A 158 -52.16 -3.52 -13.23
C LYS A 158 -53.14 -4.55 -12.73
N SER A 159 -53.03 -4.96 -11.48
CA SER A 159 -53.97 -5.85 -10.84
C SER A 159 -54.28 -5.39 -9.42
N ASP A 160 -55.47 -5.70 -8.95
CA ASP A 160 -55.78 -5.60 -7.53
C ASP A 160 -55.01 -6.64 -6.73
N VAL A 161 -54.93 -6.43 -5.42
CA VAL A 161 -54.35 -7.41 -4.50
C VAL A 161 -55.27 -8.64 -4.47
N THR A 162 -54.79 -9.76 -4.97
CA THR A 162 -55.56 -10.99 -5.11
C THR A 162 -54.89 -12.16 -4.40
N ARG A 163 -55.70 -13.03 -3.86
CA ARG A 163 -55.28 -14.30 -3.26
C ARG A 163 -54.83 -15.27 -4.35
N CYS A 164 -53.68 -15.91 -4.13
CA CYS A 164 -53.12 -16.81 -5.14
C CYS A 164 -52.39 -18.02 -4.53
N ARG A 165 -52.05 -18.99 -5.39
CA ARG A 165 -51.04 -20.02 -5.10
C ARG A 165 -49.70 -19.56 -5.64
N LEU A 166 -48.61 -19.97 -4.96
CA LEU A 166 -47.28 -19.71 -5.47
C LEU A 166 -47.07 -20.39 -6.84
N PRO A 167 -46.31 -19.73 -7.75
CA PRO A 167 -45.79 -20.39 -8.95
C PRO A 167 -45.00 -21.65 -8.60
N GLU A 168 -45.06 -22.67 -9.47
CA GLU A 168 -44.40 -23.96 -9.24
C GLU A 168 -42.90 -23.82 -8.96
N GLU A 169 -42.24 -22.87 -9.63
CA GLU A 169 -40.81 -22.59 -9.51
C GLU A 169 -40.37 -22.12 -8.11
N TYR A 170 -41.29 -21.53 -7.34
CA TYR A 170 -41.02 -21.05 -5.97
C TYR A 170 -41.62 -21.98 -4.89
N LYS A 171 -42.34 -23.01 -5.30
CA LYS A 171 -42.84 -24.03 -4.36
C LYS A 171 -41.68 -24.74 -3.69
N GLY A 172 -41.74 -24.85 -2.37
CA GLY A 172 -40.67 -25.44 -1.57
C GLY A 172 -39.60 -24.46 -1.04
N LEU A 173 -39.45 -23.27 -1.65
CA LEU A 173 -38.57 -22.24 -1.12
C LEU A 173 -39.19 -21.55 0.10
N ILE A 174 -40.48 -21.23 0.01
CA ILE A 174 -41.25 -20.62 1.08
C ILE A 174 -42.29 -21.58 1.59
N LYS A 175 -42.19 -22.02 2.85
CA LYS A 175 -43.14 -22.99 3.43
C LYS A 175 -44.41 -22.35 3.99
N LYS A 176 -44.30 -21.15 4.60
CA LYS A 176 -45.44 -20.48 5.26
C LYS A 176 -45.47 -18.99 4.94
N LYS A 177 -44.51 -18.23 5.40
CA LYS A 177 -44.43 -16.77 5.26
C LYS A 177 -43.22 -16.38 4.45
N GLY A 178 -43.30 -15.26 3.74
CA GLY A 178 -42.18 -14.72 2.95
C GLY A 178 -42.64 -13.77 1.87
N THR A 179 -41.67 -13.24 1.13
CA THR A 179 -41.89 -12.31 0.03
C THR A 179 -41.16 -12.77 -1.21
N ILE A 180 -41.76 -12.55 -2.38
CA ILE A 180 -41.13 -12.68 -3.69
C ILE A 180 -41.32 -11.35 -4.40
N VAL A 181 -40.25 -10.76 -4.85
CA VAL A 181 -40.23 -9.55 -5.68
C VAL A 181 -39.54 -9.91 -6.99
N GLN A 182 -40.29 -9.86 -8.09
CA GLN A 182 -39.81 -10.16 -9.42
C GLN A 182 -40.03 -8.97 -10.33
N TRP A 183 -38.98 -8.49 -11.00
CA TRP A 183 -39.09 -7.32 -11.87
C TRP A 183 -38.20 -7.41 -13.10
N THR A 184 -38.57 -6.64 -14.12
CA THR A 184 -37.78 -6.42 -15.34
C THR A 184 -37.53 -4.92 -15.49
N PRO A 185 -36.27 -4.44 -15.55
CA PRO A 185 -35.96 -3.03 -15.69
C PRO A 185 -36.54 -2.41 -16.97
N ASP A 186 -36.86 -1.10 -16.89
CA ASP A 186 -37.43 -0.38 -18.05
C ASP A 186 -36.29 0.13 -18.97
N PRO A 187 -36.16 -0.37 -20.21
CA PRO A 187 -35.09 0.09 -21.14
C PRO A 187 -35.30 1.53 -21.60
N THR A 188 -36.46 2.16 -21.35
CA THR A 188 -36.65 3.59 -21.64
C THR A 188 -36.01 4.50 -20.58
N ILE A 189 -35.66 3.94 -19.41
CA ILE A 189 -34.96 4.61 -18.33
C ILE A 189 -33.48 4.21 -18.37
N PHE A 190 -33.18 2.91 -18.46
CA PHE A 190 -31.83 2.36 -18.52
C PHE A 190 -31.42 2.14 -19.98
N THR A 191 -31.12 3.26 -20.67
CA THR A 191 -30.96 3.25 -22.13
C THR A 191 -29.66 2.60 -22.59
N ASP A 192 -28.62 2.61 -21.80
CA ASP A 192 -27.31 2.06 -22.17
C ASP A 192 -27.25 0.55 -21.94
N SER A 193 -27.83 0.06 -20.85
CA SER A 193 -27.95 -1.37 -20.55
C SER A 193 -28.96 -1.63 -19.45
N THR A 194 -29.69 -2.75 -19.59
CA THR A 194 -30.54 -3.33 -18.52
C THR A 194 -29.88 -4.54 -17.85
N ASP A 195 -28.59 -4.76 -18.06
CA ASP A 195 -27.83 -5.85 -17.46
C ASP A 195 -27.51 -5.57 -15.99
N LEU A 196 -27.71 -6.59 -15.15
CA LEU A 196 -27.26 -6.54 -13.75
C LEU A 196 -25.73 -6.74 -13.68
N ASP A 197 -25.04 -5.95 -12.88
CA ASP A 197 -23.60 -6.11 -12.62
C ASP A 197 -23.32 -7.39 -11.81
N LEU A 198 -23.26 -8.52 -12.49
CA LEU A 198 -23.01 -9.82 -11.86
C LEU A 198 -21.65 -9.93 -11.16
N PRO A 199 -20.54 -9.40 -11.71
CA PRO A 199 -19.27 -9.37 -10.99
C PRO A 199 -19.34 -8.60 -9.66
N ARG A 200 -20.01 -7.45 -9.65
CA ARG A 200 -20.24 -6.68 -8.42
C ARG A 200 -21.15 -7.43 -7.46
N LEU A 201 -22.25 -8.00 -7.94
CA LEU A 201 -23.16 -8.79 -7.14
C LEU A 201 -22.42 -9.93 -6.42
N LYS A 202 -21.66 -10.74 -7.13
CA LYS A 202 -20.90 -11.86 -6.55
C LYS A 202 -19.92 -11.41 -5.47
N ARG A 203 -19.23 -10.26 -5.68
CA ARG A 203 -18.35 -9.69 -4.66
C ARG A 203 -19.11 -9.26 -3.42
N GLU A 204 -20.23 -8.55 -3.58
CA GLU A 204 -21.04 -8.10 -2.45
C GLU A 204 -21.71 -9.25 -1.69
N LEU A 205 -22.22 -10.28 -2.37
CA LEU A 205 -22.75 -11.47 -1.71
C LEU A 205 -21.70 -12.20 -0.88
N LYS A 206 -20.45 -12.24 -1.40
CA LYS A 206 -19.31 -12.78 -0.65
C LYS A 206 -19.02 -11.96 0.62
N ASP A 207 -19.24 -10.65 0.62
CA ASP A 207 -19.10 -9.83 1.81
C ASP A 207 -20.27 -10.03 2.78
N ILE A 208 -21.51 -10.05 2.25
CA ILE A 208 -22.73 -10.19 3.06
C ILE A 208 -22.74 -11.51 3.85
N GLN A 209 -22.23 -12.62 3.30
CA GLN A 209 -22.14 -13.87 4.04
C GLN A 209 -21.37 -13.74 5.34
N TYR A 210 -20.30 -12.91 5.36
CA TYR A 210 -19.50 -12.66 6.56
C TYR A 210 -20.13 -11.65 7.52
N LEU A 211 -21.02 -10.78 7.02
CA LEU A 211 -21.74 -9.79 7.83
C LEU A 211 -23.03 -10.35 8.46
N CYS A 212 -23.54 -11.45 7.90
CA CYS A 212 -24.77 -12.10 8.30
C CYS A 212 -24.52 -13.60 8.56
N PRO A 213 -23.71 -13.97 9.59
CA PRO A 213 -23.42 -15.37 9.86
C PRO A 213 -24.68 -16.19 10.12
N GLY A 214 -24.80 -17.34 9.48
CA GLY A 214 -25.98 -18.20 9.55
C GLY A 214 -27.10 -17.87 8.52
N LEU A 215 -26.92 -16.84 7.68
CA LEU A 215 -27.79 -16.58 6.53
C LEU A 215 -27.29 -17.35 5.32
N HIS A 216 -28.20 -18.10 4.68
CA HIS A 216 -27.94 -18.76 3.40
C HIS A 216 -28.43 -17.89 2.24
N ILE A 217 -27.57 -17.52 1.31
CA ILE A 217 -27.90 -16.75 0.12
C ILE A 217 -27.60 -17.62 -1.11
N TYR A 218 -28.61 -17.88 -1.91
CA TYR A 218 -28.50 -18.68 -3.11
C TYR A 218 -28.64 -17.81 -4.35
N LEU A 219 -27.63 -17.84 -5.22
CA LEU A 219 -27.63 -17.12 -6.51
C LEU A 219 -27.75 -18.14 -7.66
N LYS A 220 -28.78 -18.00 -8.46
CA LYS A 220 -28.95 -18.75 -9.72
C LYS A 220 -29.05 -17.77 -10.89
N VAL A 221 -28.17 -17.93 -11.87
CA VAL A 221 -28.14 -17.13 -13.10
C VAL A 221 -28.48 -18.05 -14.26
N ASP A 222 -29.57 -17.78 -14.96
CA ASP A 222 -30.13 -18.64 -16.01
C ASP A 222 -30.34 -20.09 -15.49
N ASP A 223 -29.94 -21.07 -16.27
CA ASP A 223 -30.00 -22.49 -15.92
C ASP A 223 -28.70 -23.02 -15.30
N ASN A 224 -27.75 -22.12 -14.91
CA ASN A 224 -26.52 -22.53 -14.30
C ASN A 224 -26.72 -23.11 -12.89
N GLU A 225 -25.69 -23.76 -12.37
CA GLU A 225 -25.69 -24.24 -10.99
C GLU A 225 -25.88 -23.08 -9.99
N THR A 226 -26.61 -23.39 -8.93
CA THR A 226 -26.87 -22.44 -7.85
C THR A 226 -25.59 -22.26 -7.01
N ILE A 227 -25.15 -21.04 -6.83
CA ILE A 227 -24.03 -20.69 -5.95
C ILE A 227 -24.60 -20.34 -4.58
N GLU A 228 -24.11 -21.00 -3.54
CA GLU A 228 -24.44 -20.67 -2.16
C GLU A 228 -23.37 -19.77 -1.56
N TYR A 229 -23.79 -18.73 -0.84
CA TYR A 229 -22.98 -17.86 -0.01
C TYR A 229 -23.42 -18.05 1.44
N TYR A 230 -22.52 -18.59 2.25
CA TYR A 230 -22.76 -18.91 3.65
C TYR A 230 -21.48 -18.79 4.46
N SER A 231 -21.58 -18.29 5.68
CA SER A 231 -20.51 -18.28 6.68
C SER A 231 -21.11 -18.61 8.04
N GLU A 232 -20.45 -19.47 8.79
CA GLU A 232 -20.84 -19.79 10.16
C GLU A 232 -20.22 -18.82 11.16
N LYS A 233 -18.95 -18.43 10.94
CA LYS A 233 -18.18 -17.62 11.88
C LYS A 233 -18.09 -16.13 11.51
N GLY A 234 -18.68 -15.73 10.39
CA GLY A 234 -18.75 -14.32 9.99
C GLY A 234 -17.39 -13.67 9.76
N LEU A 235 -17.16 -12.53 10.44
CA LEU A 235 -15.93 -11.75 10.25
C LEU A 235 -14.64 -12.51 10.61
N GLU A 236 -14.71 -13.54 11.46
CA GLU A 236 -13.53 -14.38 11.77
C GLU A 236 -13.02 -15.06 10.49
N GLU A 237 -13.93 -15.61 9.67
CA GLU A 237 -13.55 -16.24 8.40
C GLU A 237 -13.03 -15.21 7.37
N LEU A 238 -13.54 -13.98 7.42
CA LEU A 238 -13.10 -12.89 6.52
C LEU A 238 -11.63 -12.50 6.76
N VAL A 239 -11.16 -12.53 8.02
CA VAL A 239 -9.80 -12.10 8.39
C VAL A 239 -8.83 -13.28 8.54
N SER A 240 -9.33 -14.50 8.60
CA SER A 240 -8.52 -15.72 8.71
C SER A 240 -7.77 -16.00 7.40
N LYS A 241 -6.50 -16.37 7.51
CA LYS A 241 -5.68 -16.82 6.39
C LYS A 241 -5.17 -18.25 6.59
N ASN A 242 -4.93 -18.63 7.84
CA ASN A 242 -4.41 -19.94 8.21
C ASN A 242 -5.17 -20.48 9.42
N GLU A 243 -5.20 -21.81 9.57
CA GLU A 243 -5.90 -22.47 10.69
C GLU A 243 -5.34 -22.12 12.07
N ASN A 244 -4.09 -21.68 12.16
CA ASN A 244 -3.40 -21.38 13.42
C ASN A 244 -3.31 -19.86 13.69
N ASP A 245 -4.09 -19.05 13.03
CA ASP A 245 -4.09 -17.60 13.26
C ASP A 245 -4.62 -17.24 14.65
N SER A 246 -3.94 -16.33 15.34
CA SER A 246 -4.41 -15.75 16.60
C SER A 246 -5.39 -14.61 16.31
N ILE A 247 -6.66 -14.95 16.17
CA ILE A 247 -7.72 -13.99 15.81
C ILE A 247 -8.41 -13.50 17.09
N PHE A 248 -8.50 -12.18 17.25
CA PHE A 248 -9.39 -11.55 18.21
C PHE A 248 -10.78 -11.41 17.58
N THR A 249 -11.82 -11.81 18.30
CA THR A 249 -13.21 -11.61 17.92
C THR A 249 -13.99 -10.93 19.03
N TYR A 250 -14.90 -10.05 18.64
CA TYR A 250 -15.87 -9.41 19.51
C TYR A 250 -17.20 -9.31 18.80
N SER A 251 -18.28 -9.59 19.50
CA SER A 251 -19.66 -9.47 18.96
C SER A 251 -20.61 -9.01 20.07
N ASP A 252 -21.39 -7.98 19.79
CA ASP A 252 -22.56 -7.57 20.56
C ASP A 252 -23.75 -7.28 19.63
N GLU A 253 -24.85 -6.76 20.16
CA GLU A 253 -26.05 -6.43 19.39
C GLU A 253 -25.78 -5.47 18.21
N PHE A 254 -24.78 -4.56 18.35
CA PHE A 254 -24.53 -3.48 17.41
C PHE A 254 -23.17 -3.58 16.70
N THR A 255 -22.24 -4.39 17.20
CA THR A 255 -20.87 -4.34 16.70
C THR A 255 -20.25 -5.73 16.63
N ASP A 256 -19.81 -6.13 15.46
CA ASP A 256 -18.94 -7.29 15.26
C ASP A 256 -17.55 -6.83 14.83
N VAL A 257 -16.52 -7.44 15.40
CA VAL A 257 -15.13 -7.16 15.08
C VAL A 257 -14.36 -8.46 15.00
N ALA A 258 -13.51 -8.59 14.00
CA ALA A 258 -12.48 -9.61 13.95
C ALA A 258 -11.14 -8.99 13.57
N ILE A 259 -10.05 -9.39 14.26
CA ILE A 259 -8.71 -8.89 14.00
C ILE A 259 -7.75 -10.08 13.99
N ASN A 260 -7.05 -10.24 12.88
CA ASN A 260 -5.92 -11.14 12.76
C ASN A 260 -4.63 -10.34 12.86
N PHE A 261 -3.81 -10.66 13.87
CA PHE A 261 -2.50 -10.05 14.05
C PHE A 261 -1.44 -10.88 13.31
N GLY A 262 -1.47 -10.84 11.97
CA GLY A 262 -0.59 -11.60 11.09
C GLY A 262 0.89 -11.19 11.16
N LYS A 263 1.67 -11.71 10.20
CA LYS A 263 3.10 -11.41 10.00
C LYS A 263 3.38 -10.86 8.59
N GLU A 264 2.33 -10.51 7.86
CA GLU A 264 2.46 -10.02 6.48
C GLU A 264 2.83 -8.53 6.46
N ASP A 265 3.39 -8.06 5.35
CA ASP A 265 3.69 -6.66 5.13
C ASP A 265 2.40 -5.88 4.82
N GLY A 266 2.29 -4.67 5.34
CA GLY A 266 1.12 -3.82 5.22
C GLY A 266 -0.03 -4.18 6.15
N TYR A 267 -1.06 -3.34 6.17
CA TYR A 267 -2.29 -3.61 6.92
C TYR A 267 -3.52 -3.48 6.03
N THR A 268 -4.53 -4.29 6.32
CA THR A 268 -5.80 -4.26 5.61
C THR A 268 -6.95 -4.17 6.60
N PHE A 269 -7.81 -3.16 6.42
CA PHE A 269 -9.02 -3.02 7.20
C PHE A 269 -10.23 -2.94 6.28
N ARG A 270 -11.26 -3.70 6.63
CA ARG A 270 -12.57 -3.64 6.00
C ARG A 270 -13.59 -3.16 7.02
N SER A 271 -14.42 -2.20 6.64
CA SER A 271 -15.42 -1.63 7.54
C SER A 271 -16.79 -1.57 6.89
N PHE A 272 -17.80 -1.85 7.71
CA PHE A 272 -19.17 -1.97 7.24
C PHE A 272 -20.13 -1.30 8.25
N VAL A 273 -21.18 -0.68 7.73
CA VAL A 273 -22.28 -0.13 8.52
C VAL A 273 -23.60 -0.60 7.93
N ASN A 274 -24.46 -1.23 8.74
CA ASN A 274 -25.74 -1.78 8.32
C ASN A 274 -25.64 -2.58 6.99
N VAL A 275 -24.65 -3.51 6.92
CA VAL A 275 -24.37 -4.35 5.75
C VAL A 275 -23.92 -3.58 4.49
N CYS A 276 -23.56 -2.29 4.62
CA CYS A 276 -22.97 -1.49 3.55
C CYS A 276 -21.45 -1.37 3.77
N TYR A 277 -20.66 -1.65 2.72
CA TYR A 277 -19.21 -1.45 2.75
C TYR A 277 -18.88 0.02 2.76
N THR A 278 -18.11 0.48 3.78
CA THR A 278 -17.59 1.84 3.89
C THR A 278 -16.13 1.87 3.44
N ASN A 279 -15.90 2.03 2.15
CA ASN A 279 -14.58 1.93 1.55
C ASN A 279 -13.58 3.02 2.01
N LEU A 280 -14.07 4.17 2.46
CA LEU A 280 -13.28 5.24 3.06
C LEU A 280 -13.22 5.14 4.60
N GLY A 281 -13.85 4.11 5.18
CA GLY A 281 -13.88 3.90 6.62
C GLY A 281 -14.90 4.78 7.33
N GLY A 282 -14.42 5.52 8.33
CA GLY A 282 -15.23 6.42 9.15
C GLY A 282 -14.98 6.22 10.64
N THR A 283 -15.81 6.84 11.47
CA THR A 283 -15.63 6.93 12.93
C THR A 283 -15.53 5.56 13.62
N HIS A 284 -16.29 4.55 13.16
CA HIS A 284 -16.24 3.17 13.70
C HIS A 284 -14.87 2.51 13.43
N LEU A 285 -14.32 2.65 12.22
CA LEU A 285 -13.01 2.11 11.88
C LEU A 285 -11.89 2.87 12.59
N ASN A 286 -12.02 4.19 12.71
CA ASN A 286 -11.07 5.02 13.45
C ASN A 286 -11.01 4.62 14.93
N GLY A 287 -12.17 4.34 15.53
CA GLY A 287 -12.27 3.81 16.89
C GLY A 287 -11.53 2.48 17.06
N LEU A 288 -11.74 1.53 16.13
CA LEU A 288 -11.03 0.25 16.15
C LEU A 288 -9.50 0.42 16.05
N LYS A 289 -9.02 1.18 15.08
CA LYS A 289 -7.58 1.45 14.90
C LYS A 289 -6.97 2.14 16.12
N LYS A 290 -7.67 3.14 16.68
CA LYS A 290 -7.23 3.84 17.90
C LYS A 290 -7.15 2.92 19.09
N THR A 291 -8.12 2.02 19.28
CA THR A 291 -8.09 1.04 20.37
C THR A 291 -6.85 0.17 20.30
N ILE A 292 -6.54 -0.41 19.14
CA ILE A 292 -5.33 -1.21 18.94
C ILE A 292 -4.09 -0.38 19.28
N CYS A 293 -3.98 0.81 18.70
CA CYS A 293 -2.82 1.68 18.86
C CYS A 293 -2.62 2.11 20.33
N ASN A 294 -3.68 2.44 21.06
CA ASN A 294 -3.58 2.88 22.44
C ASN A 294 -3.04 1.74 23.33
N ILE A 295 -3.63 0.55 23.24
CA ILE A 295 -3.19 -0.61 24.03
C ILE A 295 -1.73 -0.96 23.76
N VAL A 296 -1.30 -0.95 22.50
CA VAL A 296 0.10 -1.26 22.15
C VAL A 296 1.04 -0.17 22.64
N LYS A 297 0.67 1.12 22.54
CA LYS A 297 1.47 2.25 23.07
C LYS A 297 1.63 2.19 24.59
N ASP A 298 0.58 1.82 25.31
CA ASP A 298 0.61 1.70 26.79
C ASP A 298 1.54 0.56 27.24
N ASN A 299 1.85 -0.39 26.37
CA ASN A 299 2.78 -1.49 26.62
C ASN A 299 4.18 -1.28 26.04
N SER A 300 4.44 -0.16 25.35
CA SER A 300 5.77 0.21 24.86
C SER A 300 6.47 1.19 25.79
N LYS A 301 7.76 1.00 25.97
CA LYS A 301 8.62 1.95 26.71
C LYS A 301 9.12 3.10 25.85
N LYS A 302 8.95 3.01 24.55
CA LYS A 302 9.43 3.98 23.57
C LYS A 302 8.26 4.63 22.85
N LYS A 303 8.51 5.78 22.21
CA LYS A 303 7.55 6.38 21.31
C LYS A 303 7.46 5.53 20.05
N ILE A 304 6.24 5.17 19.62
CA ILE A 304 5.96 4.38 18.42
C ILE A 304 4.86 5.05 17.60
N LEU A 305 4.83 4.80 16.28
CA LEU A 305 3.86 5.39 15.37
C LEU A 305 2.67 4.44 15.15
N ASN A 306 1.49 5.00 14.87
CA ASN A 306 0.29 4.21 14.62
C ASN A 306 0.44 3.25 13.44
N ASP A 307 1.04 3.71 12.34
CA ASP A 307 1.22 2.90 11.14
C ASP A 307 2.12 1.69 11.40
N ASP A 308 3.18 1.87 12.20
CA ASP A 308 4.09 0.77 12.57
C ASP A 308 3.41 -0.26 13.50
N ILE A 309 2.45 0.18 14.33
CA ILE A 309 1.64 -0.70 15.18
C ILE A 309 0.68 -1.54 14.33
N LEU A 310 0.09 -0.94 13.31
CA LEU A 310 -0.92 -1.59 12.48
C LEU A 310 -0.31 -2.52 11.43
N GLU A 311 1.01 -2.49 11.24
CA GLU A 311 1.69 -3.35 10.25
C GLU A 311 1.39 -4.83 10.51
N GLY A 312 1.02 -5.55 9.46
CA GLY A 312 0.63 -6.95 9.52
C GLY A 312 -0.77 -7.21 10.09
N VAL A 313 -1.55 -6.17 10.41
CA VAL A 313 -2.91 -6.33 10.96
C VAL A 313 -3.94 -6.44 9.84
N ILE A 314 -4.75 -7.49 9.89
CA ILE A 314 -5.94 -7.66 9.04
C ILE A 314 -7.15 -7.54 9.94
N GLY A 315 -7.96 -6.50 9.76
CA GLY A 315 -9.10 -6.21 10.62
C GLY A 315 -10.40 -6.04 9.85
N ALA A 316 -11.50 -6.41 10.47
CA ALA A 316 -12.83 -6.13 9.97
C ALA A 316 -13.72 -5.64 11.11
N ILE A 317 -14.56 -4.65 10.83
CA ILE A 317 -15.58 -4.14 11.73
C ILE A 317 -16.91 -3.98 10.99
N HIS A 318 -17.98 -4.51 11.58
CA HIS A 318 -19.36 -4.29 11.17
C HIS A 318 -20.11 -3.62 12.31
N HIS A 319 -20.58 -2.40 12.09
CA HIS A 319 -21.34 -1.63 13.07
C HIS A 319 -22.78 -1.44 12.60
N ARG A 320 -23.74 -1.75 13.46
CA ARG A 320 -25.16 -1.61 13.21
C ARG A 320 -25.72 -0.45 14.02
N MET A 321 -26.47 0.43 13.39
CA MET A 321 -27.08 1.58 14.06
C MET A 321 -28.37 2.03 13.34
N ALA A 322 -29.25 2.72 14.08
CA ALA A 322 -30.53 3.17 13.55
C ALA A 322 -30.36 4.31 12.54
N ASP A 323 -29.57 5.33 12.88
CA ASP A 323 -29.43 6.59 12.13
C ASP A 323 -27.97 6.86 11.70
N PRO A 324 -27.44 6.10 10.71
CA PRO A 324 -26.09 6.34 10.21
C PRO A 324 -26.04 7.61 9.36
N GLN A 325 -25.08 8.48 9.69
CA GLN A 325 -24.75 9.67 8.90
C GLN A 325 -23.51 9.38 8.06
N TYR A 326 -23.62 9.60 6.75
CA TYR A 326 -22.54 9.34 5.81
C TYR A 326 -22.06 10.62 5.14
N GLN A 327 -20.79 10.62 4.74
CA GLN A 327 -20.26 11.63 3.84
C GLN A 327 -20.81 11.37 2.42
N GLY A 328 -21.96 11.98 2.10
CA GLY A 328 -22.63 11.84 0.82
C GLY A 328 -23.51 10.60 0.66
N GLN A 329 -24.20 10.53 -0.50
CA GLN A 329 -25.22 9.52 -0.78
C GLN A 329 -24.65 8.12 -1.08
N THR A 330 -23.37 8.00 -1.37
CA THR A 330 -22.69 6.74 -1.70
C THR A 330 -22.38 5.87 -0.48
N LYS A 331 -22.62 6.36 0.74
CA LYS A 331 -22.41 5.65 2.02
C LYS A 331 -20.95 5.18 2.24
N ASN A 332 -19.97 5.88 1.69
CA ASN A 332 -18.57 5.45 1.69
C ASN A 332 -17.85 5.65 3.02
N GLU A 333 -18.29 6.60 3.84
CA GLU A 333 -17.66 6.96 5.11
C GLU A 333 -18.71 7.29 6.17
N LEU A 334 -18.61 6.70 7.36
CA LEU A 334 -19.45 7.02 8.50
C LEU A 334 -18.92 8.25 9.24
N THR A 335 -19.80 9.24 9.50
CA THR A 335 -19.43 10.54 10.11
C THR A 335 -19.98 10.77 11.51
N ASN A 336 -20.75 9.85 12.07
CA ASN A 336 -21.31 9.95 13.42
C ASN A 336 -20.19 10.05 14.48
N THR A 337 -19.87 11.25 14.94
CA THR A 337 -18.75 11.53 15.88
C THR A 337 -18.77 10.69 17.17
N PRO A 338 -19.92 10.44 17.83
CA PRO A 338 -19.95 9.65 19.07
C PRO A 338 -19.48 8.20 18.91
N VAL A 339 -19.63 7.62 17.72
CA VAL A 339 -19.32 6.19 17.45
C VAL A 339 -17.85 5.87 17.70
N GLU A 340 -16.94 6.78 17.37
CA GLU A 340 -15.51 6.54 17.61
C GLU A 340 -15.22 6.26 19.08
N LYS A 341 -15.75 7.09 19.97
CA LYS A 341 -15.58 6.95 21.42
C LYS A 341 -16.25 5.67 21.94
N GLU A 342 -17.46 5.40 21.46
CA GLU A 342 -18.21 4.18 21.80
C GLU A 342 -17.42 2.91 21.47
N ILE A 343 -16.85 2.84 20.27
CA ILE A 343 -16.05 1.69 19.82
C ILE A 343 -14.80 1.52 20.68
N ILE A 344 -14.10 2.62 21.04
CA ILE A 344 -12.93 2.56 21.91
C ILE A 344 -13.32 2.02 23.29
N GLU A 345 -14.38 2.54 23.90
CA GLU A 345 -14.84 2.10 25.23
C GLU A 345 -15.27 0.63 25.23
N LYS A 346 -15.96 0.17 24.19
CA LYS A 346 -16.41 -1.22 24.06
C LYS A 346 -15.28 -2.20 23.83
N LEU A 347 -14.32 -1.87 22.99
CA LEU A 347 -13.29 -2.81 22.54
C LEU A 347 -12.06 -2.86 23.42
N THR A 348 -11.77 -1.80 24.20
CA THR A 348 -10.55 -1.76 25.03
C THR A 348 -10.49 -2.93 26.02
N PRO A 349 -11.50 -3.19 26.88
CA PRO A 349 -11.40 -4.27 27.88
C PRO A 349 -11.26 -5.68 27.27
N PRO A 350 -12.04 -6.09 26.26
CA PRO A 350 -11.90 -7.42 25.67
C PRO A 350 -10.58 -7.58 24.90
N LEU A 351 -10.08 -6.53 24.22
CA LEU A 351 -8.82 -6.61 23.47
C LEU A 351 -7.61 -6.65 24.42
N GLU A 352 -7.62 -5.92 25.53
CA GLU A 352 -6.61 -6.07 26.58
C GLU A 352 -6.59 -7.48 27.17
N LYS A 353 -7.78 -8.06 27.39
CA LYS A 353 -7.89 -9.46 27.87
C LYS A 353 -7.31 -10.44 26.87
N PHE A 354 -7.53 -10.21 25.58
CA PHE A 354 -6.92 -10.99 24.51
C PHE A 354 -5.39 -10.90 24.56
N PHE A 355 -4.80 -9.72 24.61
CA PHE A 355 -3.36 -9.53 24.67
C PHE A 355 -2.71 -10.07 25.95
N ARG A 356 -3.43 -10.05 27.08
CA ARG A 356 -2.95 -10.70 28.32
C ARG A 356 -2.80 -12.22 28.16
N ARG A 357 -3.66 -12.85 27.35
CA ARG A 357 -3.60 -14.28 27.03
C ARG A 357 -2.59 -14.61 25.93
N ASN A 358 -2.38 -13.68 25.01
CA ASN A 358 -1.51 -13.80 23.83
C ASN A 358 -0.36 -12.79 23.93
N LYS A 359 0.47 -12.91 24.98
CA LYS A 359 1.58 -11.97 25.26
C LYS A 359 2.64 -11.98 24.14
N ASP A 360 2.85 -13.10 23.50
CA ASP A 360 3.74 -13.25 22.34
C ASP A 360 3.32 -12.38 21.17
N VAL A 361 2.02 -12.29 20.89
CA VAL A 361 1.46 -11.42 19.84
C VAL A 361 1.72 -9.96 20.20
N LEU A 362 1.39 -9.52 21.41
CA LEU A 362 1.62 -8.15 21.86
C LEU A 362 3.11 -7.78 21.81
N ASN A 363 3.98 -8.63 22.34
CA ASN A 363 5.42 -8.39 22.37
C ASN A 363 6.01 -8.28 20.97
N ARG A 364 5.54 -9.11 20.03
CA ARG A 364 5.95 -9.05 18.62
C ARG A 364 5.61 -7.70 17.99
N ILE A 365 4.36 -7.21 18.18
CA ILE A 365 3.90 -5.93 17.64
C ILE A 365 4.72 -4.78 18.24
N VAL A 366 4.89 -4.77 19.58
CA VAL A 366 5.66 -3.73 20.27
C VAL A 366 7.11 -3.71 19.77
N THR A 367 7.77 -4.87 19.73
CA THR A 367 9.18 -4.97 19.30
C THR A 367 9.36 -4.51 17.85
N TYR A 368 8.43 -4.90 16.96
CA TYR A 368 8.47 -4.48 15.56
C TYR A 368 8.28 -2.96 15.45
N ALA A 369 7.26 -2.39 16.09
CA ALA A 369 6.97 -0.96 16.04
C ALA A 369 8.12 -0.11 16.64
N GLU A 370 8.75 -0.57 17.74
CA GLU A 370 9.91 0.08 18.33
C GLU A 370 11.12 0.07 17.39
N LYS A 371 11.39 -1.07 16.73
CA LYS A 371 12.47 -1.19 15.73
C LYS A 371 12.24 -0.28 14.52
N MET A 372 11.02 -0.25 14.00
CA MET A 372 10.67 0.62 12.87
C MET A 372 10.77 2.11 13.22
N PHE A 373 10.32 2.48 14.42
CA PHE A 373 10.47 3.85 14.90
C PHE A 373 11.95 4.27 14.99
N GLU A 374 12.82 3.41 15.56
CA GLU A 374 14.27 3.68 15.63
C GLU A 374 14.90 3.82 14.25
N GLN A 375 14.52 2.99 13.28
CA GLN A 375 15.01 3.11 11.90
C GLN A 375 14.55 4.41 11.25
N LYS A 376 13.28 4.80 11.42
CA LYS A 376 12.75 6.07 10.90
C LYS A 376 13.41 7.29 11.56
N GLU A 377 13.67 7.25 12.87
CA GLU A 377 14.39 8.33 13.56
C GLU A 377 15.84 8.43 13.06
N LYS A 378 16.54 7.29 12.86
CA LYS A 378 17.88 7.26 12.25
C LYS A 378 17.85 7.85 10.83
N MET A 379 16.87 7.48 9.99
CA MET A 379 16.71 8.03 8.64
C MET A 379 16.37 9.52 8.66
N LYS A 380 15.52 9.97 9.58
CA LYS A 380 15.17 11.39 9.72
C LYS A 380 16.36 12.22 10.19
N ALA A 381 17.12 11.73 11.16
CA ALA A 381 18.35 12.36 11.60
C ALA A 381 19.35 12.46 10.43
N SER A 382 19.47 11.41 9.61
CA SER A 382 20.26 11.43 8.38
C SER A 382 19.79 12.53 7.41
N LYS A 383 18.48 12.61 7.14
CA LYS A 383 17.90 13.62 6.23
C LYS A 383 18.08 15.06 6.73
N ASP A 384 17.95 15.28 8.04
CA ASP A 384 18.14 16.62 8.63
C ASP A 384 19.63 17.04 8.63
N LEU A 385 20.55 16.07 8.80
CA LEU A 385 21.98 16.27 8.63
C LEU A 385 22.34 16.60 7.17
N LEU A 386 21.72 15.92 6.21
CA LEU A 386 21.89 16.16 4.78
C LEU A 386 21.42 17.55 4.36
N LYS A 387 20.30 18.06 4.93
CA LYS A 387 19.87 19.45 4.73
C LYS A 387 20.89 20.46 5.25
N GLY A 388 21.56 20.15 6.36
CA GLY A 388 22.67 20.96 6.88
C GLY A 388 23.89 20.98 5.94
N LEU A 389 24.16 19.87 5.21
CA LEU A 389 25.23 19.79 4.22
C LEU A 389 24.95 20.59 2.93
N LYS A 390 23.67 20.84 2.58
CA LYS A 390 23.31 21.75 1.45
C LYS A 390 23.88 23.16 1.63
N THR A 391 23.97 23.63 2.85
CA THR A 391 24.59 24.94 3.15
C THR A 391 26.10 24.92 3.02
N LEU A 392 26.76 23.75 3.13
CA LEU A 392 28.20 23.58 2.93
C LEU A 392 28.57 23.46 1.43
N ASN A 393 27.68 22.89 0.60
CA ASN A 393 27.89 22.77 -0.85
C ASN A 393 27.66 24.07 -1.64
N ALA A 394 27.01 25.07 -1.07
CA ALA A 394 26.70 26.34 -1.74
C ALA A 394 27.91 27.33 -1.80
N GLY A 395 29.05 26.98 -1.24
CA GLY A 395 30.21 27.84 -1.26
C GLY A 395 31.52 27.09 -1.49
N SER A 396 32.14 27.29 -2.64
CA SER A 396 33.43 26.75 -3.08
C SER A 396 34.67 27.09 -2.18
N LYS A 397 34.45 27.46 -0.91
CA LYS A 397 35.50 27.91 0.01
C LYS A 397 36.06 26.85 0.98
N TYR A 398 35.56 25.62 0.94
CA TYR A 398 35.98 24.53 1.86
C TYR A 398 36.52 23.30 1.13
N ILE A 399 37.27 23.51 0.06
CA ILE A 399 38.05 22.40 -0.49
C ILE A 399 39.35 22.36 0.32
N SER A 400 39.57 21.24 1.01
CA SER A 400 40.75 21.03 1.85
C SER A 400 42.03 21.09 1.01
N ASP A 401 43.13 21.43 1.64
CA ASP A 401 44.49 21.36 1.10
C ASP A 401 44.90 19.97 0.56
N LYS A 402 44.09 18.95 0.85
CA LYS A 402 44.22 17.56 0.38
C LYS A 402 43.66 17.33 -1.02
N PHE A 403 42.88 18.27 -1.54
CA PHE A 403 42.27 18.14 -2.86
C PHE A 403 43.00 18.98 -3.91
N LEU A 404 43.47 18.33 -4.96
CA LEU A 404 44.06 18.95 -6.13
C LEU A 404 43.10 18.78 -7.32
N ASP A 405 42.47 19.85 -7.78
CA ASP A 405 41.53 19.80 -8.87
C ASP A 405 42.20 19.57 -10.24
N ALA A 406 41.45 19.07 -11.21
CA ALA A 406 41.82 19.07 -12.61
C ALA A 406 41.87 20.49 -13.17
N ASP A 407 42.64 20.73 -14.25
CA ASP A 407 42.66 22.02 -14.95
C ASP A 407 41.38 22.26 -15.75
N ARG A 408 40.37 22.79 -15.08
CA ARG A 408 39.03 23.06 -15.67
C ARG A 408 39.06 24.19 -16.71
N ARG A 409 40.11 24.92 -16.82
CA ARG A 409 40.26 25.92 -17.90
C ARG A 409 40.54 25.25 -19.23
N LYS A 410 41.31 24.14 -19.20
CA LYS A 410 41.60 23.31 -20.38
C LYS A 410 40.52 22.31 -20.66
N HIS A 411 39.88 21.76 -19.63
CA HIS A 411 38.90 20.67 -19.72
C HIS A 411 37.56 21.10 -19.11
N LYS A 412 36.64 21.58 -19.94
CA LYS A 412 35.36 22.16 -19.48
C LYS A 412 34.27 21.14 -19.17
N ASN A 413 34.28 19.97 -19.85
CA ASN A 413 33.28 18.95 -19.70
C ASN A 413 33.62 18.01 -18.52
N PRO A 414 32.83 17.95 -17.46
CA PRO A 414 33.06 17.05 -16.32
C PRO A 414 33.22 15.58 -16.69
N LYS A 415 32.56 15.12 -17.78
CA LYS A 415 32.64 13.72 -18.23
C LYS A 415 34.06 13.30 -18.67
N ASP A 416 34.89 14.25 -19.07
CA ASP A 416 36.27 14.01 -19.51
C ASP A 416 37.26 14.07 -18.34
N LEU A 417 36.78 14.44 -17.15
CA LEU A 417 37.61 14.59 -15.96
C LEU A 417 37.62 13.34 -15.11
N GLU A 418 38.75 13.08 -14.46
CA GLU A 418 38.95 11.92 -13.59
C GLU A 418 39.38 12.40 -12.20
N MET A 419 38.83 11.81 -11.14
CA MET A 419 39.27 12.03 -9.77
C MET A 419 39.89 10.76 -9.21
N PHE A 420 41.12 10.86 -8.75
CA PHE A 420 41.79 9.78 -8.04
C PHE A 420 41.67 9.99 -6.54
N ILE A 421 41.23 8.96 -5.84
CA ILE A 421 41.23 8.89 -4.38
C ILE A 421 42.48 8.10 -4.00
N VAL A 422 43.44 8.76 -3.37
CA VAL A 422 44.76 8.19 -3.07
C VAL A 422 44.98 8.03 -1.57
N GLU A 423 45.77 7.04 -1.18
CA GLU A 423 46.14 6.80 0.20
C GLU A 423 47.37 7.67 0.60
N GLY A 424 47.19 8.52 1.62
CA GLY A 424 48.25 9.24 2.29
C GLY A 424 49.02 10.31 1.48
N ASP A 425 50.02 10.89 2.12
CA ASP A 425 50.87 11.94 1.54
C ASP A 425 52.00 11.36 0.66
N SER A 426 52.32 10.07 0.80
CA SER A 426 53.45 9.42 0.10
C SER A 426 53.18 9.25 -1.41
N ALA A 427 51.96 8.89 -1.80
CA ALA A 427 51.60 8.84 -3.21
C ALA A 427 51.40 10.24 -3.80
N GLY A 428 50.94 11.21 -3.02
CA GLY A 428 50.54 12.53 -3.49
C GLY A 428 51.68 13.42 -3.99
N GLY A 429 52.91 13.23 -3.51
CA GLY A 429 54.06 13.94 -4.04
C GLY A 429 54.41 13.54 -5.47
N HIS A 430 54.39 12.25 -5.75
CA HIS A 430 54.63 11.68 -7.09
C HIS A 430 53.46 11.89 -8.02
N PHE A 431 52.20 11.79 -7.51
CA PHE A 431 50.97 11.99 -8.29
C PHE A 431 50.95 13.39 -8.94
N LYS A 432 51.24 14.45 -8.17
CA LYS A 432 51.24 15.83 -8.67
C LYS A 432 52.14 16.02 -9.89
N ASN A 433 53.27 15.32 -9.92
CA ASN A 433 54.25 15.42 -11.00
C ASN A 433 53.97 14.49 -12.18
N ALA A 434 53.21 13.44 -11.97
CA ALA A 434 52.92 12.39 -12.96
C ALA A 434 51.56 12.53 -13.64
N ARG A 435 50.61 13.29 -13.04
CA ARG A 435 49.25 13.40 -13.54
C ARG A 435 49.07 14.18 -14.82
N GLU A 436 48.06 13.83 -15.58
CA GLU A 436 47.60 14.63 -16.71
C GLU A 436 46.69 15.78 -16.23
N SER A 437 46.54 16.82 -17.09
CA SER A 437 45.81 18.03 -16.72
C SER A 437 44.32 17.84 -16.45
N PHE A 438 43.70 16.75 -16.96
CA PHE A 438 42.30 16.39 -16.74
C PHE A 438 42.08 15.54 -15.48
N GLN A 439 43.15 15.23 -14.73
CA GLN A 439 43.11 14.40 -13.53
C GLN A 439 43.18 15.24 -12.27
N GLY A 440 42.26 15.00 -11.32
CA GLY A 440 42.28 15.54 -9.98
C GLY A 440 42.69 14.47 -8.95
N GLU A 441 43.08 14.89 -7.77
CA GLU A 441 43.53 14.06 -6.65
C GLU A 441 42.79 14.43 -5.36
N LEU A 442 42.30 13.43 -4.61
CA LEU A 442 41.92 13.59 -3.21
C LEU A 442 42.72 12.64 -2.33
N LYS A 443 43.49 13.19 -1.41
CA LYS A 443 44.31 12.42 -0.47
C LYS A 443 43.54 12.06 0.79
N LEU A 444 43.46 10.77 1.12
CA LEU A 444 42.91 10.29 2.37
C LEU A 444 44.01 10.12 3.42
N LYS A 445 43.86 10.70 4.60
CA LYS A 445 44.77 10.47 5.73
C LYS A 445 44.40 9.20 6.50
N GLY A 446 44.89 8.06 5.99
CA GLY A 446 44.67 6.76 6.61
C GLY A 446 43.27 6.20 6.35
N LYS A 447 42.85 5.23 7.18
CA LYS A 447 41.57 4.53 7.05
C LYS A 447 40.41 5.46 7.38
N ILE A 448 39.51 5.63 6.44
CA ILE A 448 38.25 6.35 6.69
C ILE A 448 37.33 5.54 7.61
N ILE A 449 36.39 6.23 8.24
CA ILE A 449 35.39 5.56 9.07
C ILE A 449 34.53 4.57 8.24
N ASN A 450 34.20 3.43 8.82
CA ASN A 450 33.37 2.43 8.14
C ASN A 450 31.91 2.90 8.05
N ALA A 451 31.48 3.32 6.87
CA ALA A 451 30.16 3.87 6.62
C ALA A 451 29.01 2.83 6.72
N ALA A 452 29.32 1.52 6.71
CA ALA A 452 28.32 0.48 6.97
C ALA A 452 27.99 0.32 8.47
N LYS A 453 28.83 0.85 9.36
CA LYS A 453 28.66 0.77 10.83
C LYS A 453 28.40 2.12 11.48
N ALA A 454 29.02 3.17 10.93
CA ALA A 454 28.98 4.50 11.51
C ALA A 454 27.58 5.12 11.41
N THR A 455 27.22 5.85 12.45
CA THR A 455 26.01 6.68 12.42
C THR A 455 26.23 7.89 11.49
N PRO A 456 25.16 8.44 10.91
CA PRO A 456 25.27 9.66 10.12
C PRO A 456 25.90 10.84 10.87
N GLU A 457 25.72 10.90 12.18
CA GLU A 457 26.32 11.93 13.03
C GLU A 457 27.84 11.79 13.11
N GLU A 458 28.35 10.57 13.18
CA GLU A 458 29.81 10.28 13.16
C GLU A 458 30.39 10.56 11.79
N LEU A 459 29.64 10.35 10.71
CA LEU A 459 30.08 10.63 9.34
C LEU A 459 30.10 12.14 9.04
N PHE A 460 29.00 12.83 9.33
CA PHE A 460 28.77 14.20 8.84
C PHE A 460 28.78 15.28 9.93
N GLY A 461 28.72 14.88 11.23
CA GLY A 461 28.64 15.79 12.37
C GLY A 461 27.21 16.21 12.73
N LYS A 462 27.02 16.86 13.87
CA LYS A 462 25.75 17.47 14.31
C LYS A 462 25.74 18.97 14.08
N PRO A 463 24.65 19.57 13.57
CA PRO A 463 24.44 21.00 13.66
C PRO A 463 24.24 21.38 15.15
N THR A 464 25.15 22.17 15.71
CA THR A 464 25.10 22.56 17.12
C THR A 464 24.04 23.62 17.39
N LYS A 465 23.13 23.36 18.33
CA LYS A 465 22.43 24.40 19.09
C LYS A 465 23.39 25.00 20.11
N LYS A 466 23.25 26.31 20.37
CA LYS A 466 24.07 27.04 21.33
C LYS A 466 24.11 26.31 22.68
N GLY A 467 25.26 25.69 23.07
CA GLY A 467 25.46 25.00 24.34
C GLY A 467 25.66 23.47 24.27
N GLU A 468 25.61 22.83 23.10
CA GLU A 468 25.90 21.39 22.94
C GLU A 468 27.31 21.13 22.46
N SER A 469 27.92 19.98 22.86
CA SER A 469 29.23 19.57 22.39
C SER A 469 29.25 19.35 20.88
N LYS A 470 30.26 19.95 20.20
CA LYS A 470 30.45 19.81 18.76
C LYS A 470 30.83 18.37 18.38
N CYS A 471 29.95 17.65 17.68
CA CYS A 471 30.39 16.51 16.89
C CYS A 471 30.69 17.00 15.47
N GLU A 472 31.97 17.06 15.11
CA GLU A 472 32.40 17.61 13.80
C GLU A 472 32.22 16.59 12.65
N GLY A 473 31.97 15.32 12.94
CA GLY A 473 31.90 14.23 11.95
C GLY A 473 33.26 13.90 11.34
N ASN A 474 33.29 12.96 10.40
CA ASN A 474 34.53 12.54 9.75
C ASN A 474 34.90 13.51 8.63
N ARG A 475 36.11 14.10 8.75
CA ARG A 475 36.62 15.12 7.81
C ARG A 475 36.88 14.53 6.42
N GLU A 476 37.44 13.30 6.34
CA GLU A 476 37.74 12.64 5.06
C GLU A 476 36.46 12.39 4.22
N ILE A 477 35.39 11.97 4.88
CA ILE A 477 34.06 11.77 4.23
C ILE A 477 33.50 13.12 3.72
N LYS A 478 33.61 14.18 4.51
CA LYS A 478 33.17 15.52 4.09
C LYS A 478 33.97 16.06 2.91
N ASP A 479 35.28 15.90 2.95
CA ASP A 479 36.18 16.32 1.86
C ASP A 479 35.85 15.53 0.58
N LEU A 480 35.54 14.22 0.70
CA LEU A 480 35.12 13.36 -0.42
C LEU A 480 33.81 13.83 -1.06
N VAL A 481 32.77 14.08 -0.25
CA VAL A 481 31.46 14.58 -0.73
C VAL A 481 31.61 15.95 -1.39
N ALA A 482 32.39 16.86 -0.77
CA ALA A 482 32.65 18.21 -1.31
C ALA A 482 33.42 18.16 -2.62
N ALA A 483 34.43 17.28 -2.75
CA ALA A 483 35.21 17.11 -3.97
C ALA A 483 34.38 16.61 -5.15
N LEU A 484 33.43 15.69 -4.92
CA LEU A 484 32.52 15.17 -5.95
C LEU A 484 31.43 16.17 -6.32
N GLY A 485 30.87 16.90 -5.35
CA GLY A 485 29.92 18.00 -5.56
C GLY A 485 28.51 17.61 -6.00
N CYS A 486 28.20 16.31 -6.11
CA CYS A 486 26.93 15.80 -6.62
C CYS A 486 25.89 15.48 -5.52
N GLY A 487 26.19 15.70 -4.24
CA GLY A 487 25.32 15.33 -3.14
C GLY A 487 25.37 13.84 -2.80
N ILE A 488 24.52 13.41 -1.85
CA ILE A 488 24.45 12.02 -1.38
C ILE A 488 22.98 11.59 -1.21
N GLN A 489 22.69 10.29 -1.33
CA GLN A 489 21.35 9.69 -1.18
C GLN A 489 20.29 10.43 -2.02
N ASP A 490 19.15 10.83 -1.42
CA ASP A 490 18.04 11.52 -2.11
C ASP A 490 18.43 12.87 -2.74
N ASP A 491 19.56 13.47 -2.30
CA ASP A 491 20.08 14.75 -2.83
C ASP A 491 21.15 14.55 -3.91
N TYR A 492 21.41 13.29 -4.32
CA TYR A 492 22.36 13.01 -5.41
C TYR A 492 21.82 13.59 -6.73
N ASP A 493 22.63 14.40 -7.37
CA ASP A 493 22.35 15.04 -8.64
C ASP A 493 23.54 14.83 -9.58
N GLU A 494 23.40 13.89 -10.50
CA GLU A 494 24.43 13.53 -11.46
C GLU A 494 24.89 14.72 -12.31
N SER A 495 23.98 15.67 -12.60
CA SER A 495 24.32 16.87 -13.38
C SER A 495 25.36 17.77 -12.70
N LYS A 496 25.53 17.64 -11.38
CA LYS A 496 26.49 18.35 -10.55
C LYS A 496 27.78 17.57 -10.29
N LEU A 497 27.84 16.31 -10.75
CA LEU A 497 29.03 15.49 -10.58
C LEU A 497 30.21 16.14 -11.32
N ARG A 498 31.27 16.40 -10.56
CA ARG A 498 32.43 17.16 -11.05
C ARG A 498 33.40 16.36 -11.89
N PHE A 499 33.32 15.03 -11.88
CA PHE A 499 34.22 14.10 -12.53
C PHE A 499 33.48 12.95 -13.19
N GLY A 500 33.78 12.63 -14.43
CA GLY A 500 33.20 11.51 -15.15
C GLY A 500 33.64 10.15 -14.65
N LYS A 501 34.83 10.08 -14.06
CA LYS A 501 35.36 8.87 -13.41
C LYS A 501 35.92 9.20 -12.03
N VAL A 502 35.58 8.35 -11.06
CA VAL A 502 36.12 8.33 -9.70
C VAL A 502 36.92 7.04 -9.56
N ILE A 503 38.19 7.15 -9.30
CA ILE A 503 39.15 6.04 -9.38
C ILE A 503 39.81 5.86 -8.02
N LEU A 504 39.66 4.67 -7.43
CA LEU A 504 40.35 4.29 -6.20
C LEU A 504 41.78 3.83 -6.55
N LEU A 505 42.76 4.59 -6.07
CA LEU A 505 44.18 4.29 -6.20
C LEU A 505 44.77 4.12 -4.79
N THR A 506 44.62 2.93 -4.24
CA THR A 506 45.18 2.54 -2.94
C THR A 506 46.38 1.64 -3.13
N ASP A 507 47.25 1.56 -2.12
CA ASP A 507 48.46 0.75 -2.16
C ASP A 507 48.13 -0.75 -2.36
N ALA A 508 49.02 -1.52 -2.96
CA ALA A 508 48.84 -2.92 -3.30
C ALA A 508 49.13 -3.86 -2.09
N ASP A 509 48.75 -3.41 -0.90
CA ASP A 509 48.88 -4.17 0.35
C ASP A 509 47.51 -4.39 1.02
N THR A 510 47.50 -5.01 2.21
CA THR A 510 46.30 -5.31 2.97
C THR A 510 45.59 -4.05 3.49
N ASP A 511 46.32 -3.01 3.80
CA ASP A 511 45.79 -1.75 4.32
C ASP A 511 45.14 -0.94 3.19
N GLY A 512 45.78 -0.86 2.02
CA GLY A 512 45.22 -0.23 0.84
C GLY A 512 43.94 -0.95 0.35
N GLY A 513 43.93 -2.30 0.36
CA GLY A 513 42.72 -3.08 0.08
C GLY A 513 41.59 -2.78 1.07
N HIS A 514 41.93 -2.56 2.36
CA HIS A 514 40.94 -2.18 3.36
C HIS A 514 40.40 -0.75 3.13
N ILE A 515 41.25 0.21 2.78
CA ILE A 515 40.82 1.58 2.45
C ILE A 515 39.90 1.59 1.23
N SER A 516 40.24 0.83 0.19
CA SER A 516 39.39 0.66 -0.99
C SER A 516 37.99 0.11 -0.63
N ASN A 517 37.94 -0.90 0.24
CA ASN A 517 36.68 -1.46 0.72
C ASN A 517 35.86 -0.47 1.57
N LEU A 518 36.51 0.33 2.43
CA LEU A 518 35.85 1.38 3.21
C LEU A 518 35.26 2.48 2.31
N CYS A 519 35.99 2.90 1.26
CA CYS A 519 35.48 3.84 0.26
C CYS A 519 34.30 3.24 -0.51
N THR A 520 34.41 1.99 -0.94
CA THR A 520 33.33 1.29 -1.63
C THR A 520 32.08 1.17 -0.73
N ALA A 521 32.23 0.84 0.55
CA ALA A 521 31.13 0.80 1.50
C ALA A 521 30.44 2.18 1.66
N PHE A 522 31.23 3.25 1.65
CA PHE A 522 30.66 4.61 1.66
C PHE A 522 29.83 4.87 0.39
N PHE A 523 30.35 4.57 -0.79
CA PHE A 523 29.63 4.77 -2.05
C PHE A 523 28.38 3.90 -2.14
N VAL A 524 28.41 2.64 -1.71
CA VAL A 524 27.24 1.75 -1.69
C VAL A 524 26.13 2.31 -0.81
N ASN A 525 26.47 2.83 0.38
CA ASN A 525 25.45 3.27 1.35
C ASN A 525 24.96 4.71 1.11
N TYR A 526 25.80 5.59 0.55
CA TYR A 526 25.50 7.02 0.48
C TYR A 526 25.46 7.60 -0.94
N MET A 527 26.07 6.93 -1.93
CA MET A 527 26.12 7.37 -3.33
C MET A 527 25.93 6.19 -4.30
N PRO A 528 24.87 5.37 -4.15
CA PRO A 528 24.65 4.17 -4.97
C PRO A 528 24.57 4.50 -6.47
N ASP A 529 24.01 5.64 -6.82
CA ASP A 529 23.84 6.05 -8.22
C ASP A 529 25.18 6.36 -8.91
N LEU A 530 26.22 6.74 -8.15
CA LEU A 530 27.58 6.86 -8.68
C LEU A 530 28.09 5.52 -9.25
N ILE A 531 27.74 4.40 -8.59
CA ILE A 531 28.11 3.04 -9.04
C ILE A 531 27.17 2.59 -10.16
N LYS A 532 25.85 2.78 -9.98
CA LYS A 532 24.83 2.37 -10.97
C LYS A 532 25.06 3.04 -12.32
N ASN A 533 25.47 4.30 -12.33
CA ASN A 533 25.75 5.08 -13.54
C ASN A 533 27.17 4.87 -14.08
N GLY A 534 27.96 3.99 -13.42
CA GLY A 534 29.24 3.54 -13.95
C GLY A 534 30.41 4.50 -13.77
N HIS A 535 30.37 5.36 -12.75
CA HIS A 535 31.42 6.36 -12.48
C HIS A 535 32.54 5.86 -11.58
N LEU A 536 32.36 4.73 -10.84
CA LEU A 536 33.35 4.25 -9.86
C LEU A 536 34.22 3.14 -10.42
N TYR A 537 35.54 3.31 -10.25
CA TYR A 537 36.57 2.41 -10.76
C TYR A 537 37.63 2.10 -9.70
N ILE A 538 38.28 0.95 -9.85
CA ILE A 538 39.48 0.56 -9.08
C ILE A 538 40.62 0.35 -10.09
N ILE A 539 41.84 0.74 -9.72
CA ILE A 539 43.04 0.44 -10.50
C ILE A 539 43.39 -1.05 -10.41
N ASP A 540 43.53 -1.70 -11.56
CA ASP A 540 44.06 -3.07 -11.70
C ASP A 540 45.56 -2.98 -12.00
N ALA A 541 46.35 -2.66 -11.01
CA ALA A 541 47.77 -2.45 -11.17
C ALA A 541 48.59 -3.69 -10.80
N PRO A 542 49.73 -3.94 -11.52
CA PRO A 542 50.56 -5.09 -11.29
C PRO A 542 51.29 -5.00 -9.93
N LEU A 543 51.46 -6.17 -9.28
CA LEU A 543 52.14 -6.29 -7.98
C LEU A 543 53.66 -6.45 -8.09
N PHE A 544 54.18 -6.79 -9.28
CA PHE A 544 55.58 -7.07 -9.51
C PHE A 544 56.08 -6.36 -10.75
N VAL A 545 57.31 -5.90 -10.69
CA VAL A 545 58.08 -5.39 -11.84
C VAL A 545 59.39 -6.18 -11.95
N ALA A 546 59.69 -6.61 -13.15
CA ALA A 546 61.00 -7.16 -13.46
C ALA A 546 61.79 -6.19 -14.35
N THR A 547 63.03 -5.93 -14.00
CA THR A 547 63.93 -5.05 -14.72
C THR A 547 65.15 -5.83 -15.15
N GLY A 548 65.37 -5.96 -16.44
CA GLY A 548 66.60 -6.44 -17.08
C GLY A 548 67.33 -5.29 -17.76
N ALA A 549 68.46 -5.56 -18.39
CA ALA A 549 69.33 -4.53 -18.99
C ALA A 549 68.62 -3.60 -20.00
N LYS A 550 67.64 -4.12 -20.78
CA LYS A 550 66.87 -3.34 -21.79
C LYS A 550 65.37 -3.68 -21.73
N THR A 551 64.95 -4.43 -20.73
CA THR A 551 63.61 -5.02 -20.66
C THR A 551 63.00 -4.72 -19.29
N LYS A 552 61.79 -4.21 -19.32
CA LYS A 552 60.99 -3.97 -18.11
C LYS A 552 59.59 -4.56 -18.35
N VAL A 553 59.19 -5.46 -17.47
CA VAL A 553 57.85 -6.09 -17.55
C VAL A 553 57.14 -6.03 -16.21
N TYR A 554 55.82 -6.01 -16.28
CA TYR A 554 54.95 -5.92 -15.13
C TYR A 554 54.00 -7.15 -15.10
N GLY A 555 53.69 -7.63 -13.90
CA GLY A 555 52.79 -8.76 -13.72
C GLY A 555 52.15 -8.81 -12.33
N MET A 556 51.03 -9.54 -12.23
CA MET A 556 50.31 -9.76 -10.97
C MET A 556 50.98 -10.83 -10.09
N THR A 557 51.68 -11.78 -10.72
CA THR A 557 52.36 -12.88 -10.03
C THR A 557 53.80 -13.03 -10.49
N ARG A 558 54.63 -13.62 -9.62
CA ARG A 558 55.99 -13.94 -9.97
C ARG A 558 56.10 -14.87 -11.20
N LYS A 559 55.17 -15.84 -11.29
CA LYS A 559 55.12 -16.77 -12.44
C LYS A 559 54.85 -16.06 -13.76
N GLU A 560 53.94 -15.06 -13.75
CA GLU A 560 53.64 -14.23 -14.92
C GLU A 560 54.87 -13.43 -15.36
N ILE A 561 55.59 -12.84 -14.42
CA ILE A 561 56.84 -12.13 -14.67
C ILE A 561 57.87 -13.04 -15.32
N ASP A 562 58.09 -14.24 -14.76
CA ASP A 562 59.08 -15.20 -15.26
C ASP A 562 58.71 -15.66 -16.69
N THR A 563 57.42 -15.81 -16.98
CA THR A 563 56.93 -16.16 -18.33
C THR A 563 57.22 -15.02 -19.32
N LYS A 564 56.83 -13.79 -18.98
CA LYS A 564 57.05 -12.59 -19.83
C LYS A 564 58.53 -12.30 -20.08
N MET A 565 59.38 -12.51 -19.09
CA MET A 565 60.86 -12.31 -19.25
C MET A 565 61.47 -13.38 -20.14
N LYS A 566 60.97 -14.64 -20.09
CA LYS A 566 61.39 -15.70 -21.00
C LYS A 566 60.96 -15.40 -22.46
N GLU A 567 59.76 -14.94 -22.68
CA GLU A 567 59.23 -14.53 -23.99
C GLU A 567 60.11 -13.43 -24.61
N GLN A 568 60.61 -12.54 -23.79
CA GLN A 568 61.53 -11.46 -24.19
C GLN A 568 63.00 -11.88 -24.24
N LYS A 569 63.28 -13.17 -24.05
CA LYS A 569 64.64 -13.77 -24.08
C LYS A 569 65.61 -13.07 -23.08
N CYS A 570 65.11 -12.59 -21.99
CA CYS A 570 65.89 -11.96 -20.92
C CYS A 570 66.07 -12.97 -19.76
N SER A 571 67.31 -13.37 -19.54
CA SER A 571 67.66 -14.36 -18.49
C SER A 571 68.22 -13.73 -17.22
N ASP A 572 68.70 -12.48 -17.33
CA ASP A 572 69.22 -11.73 -16.17
C ASP A 572 68.33 -10.52 -15.87
N TYR A 573 67.57 -10.64 -14.78
CA TYR A 573 66.64 -9.61 -14.34
C TYR A 573 66.42 -9.65 -12.83
N THR A 574 66.11 -8.49 -12.29
CA THR A 574 65.72 -8.33 -10.89
C THR A 574 64.22 -8.15 -10.79
N VAL A 575 63.59 -8.85 -9.87
CA VAL A 575 62.14 -8.71 -9.60
C VAL A 575 61.93 -7.95 -8.30
N THR A 576 61.21 -6.86 -8.39
CA THR A 576 60.79 -6.04 -7.25
C THR A 576 59.28 -6.14 -7.08
N ARG A 577 58.80 -6.27 -5.84
CA ARG A 577 57.38 -6.17 -5.51
C ARG A 577 57.05 -4.71 -5.29
N LEU A 578 56.04 -4.23 -5.99
CA LEU A 578 55.44 -2.90 -5.78
C LEU A 578 54.56 -2.96 -4.53
N LYS A 579 54.92 -2.26 -3.47
CA LYS A 579 54.16 -2.26 -2.20
C LYS A 579 53.31 -1.02 -2.05
N GLY A 580 53.90 0.15 -2.29
CA GLY A 580 53.23 1.44 -2.20
C GLY A 580 53.55 2.33 -3.39
N TRP A 581 52.59 3.13 -3.80
CA TRP A 581 52.75 4.04 -4.96
C TRP A 581 53.76 5.18 -4.69
N GLY A 582 54.04 5.48 -3.42
CA GLY A 582 55.07 6.42 -3.05
C GLY A 582 56.52 5.95 -3.32
N GLU A 583 56.73 4.64 -3.55
CA GLU A 583 58.02 4.06 -3.90
C GLU A 583 58.27 4.04 -5.42
N CYS A 584 57.20 4.27 -6.22
CA CYS A 584 57.32 4.32 -7.68
C CYS A 584 57.85 5.66 -8.18
N SER A 585 58.67 5.64 -9.25
CA SER A 585 58.98 6.91 -9.93
C SER A 585 57.73 7.54 -10.57
N PRO A 586 57.71 8.86 -10.79
CA PRO A 586 56.59 9.52 -11.48
C PRO A 586 56.22 8.88 -12.83
N GLU A 587 57.21 8.45 -13.59
CA GLU A 587 57.01 7.75 -14.89
C GLU A 587 56.34 6.39 -14.69
N GLN A 588 56.75 5.62 -13.67
CA GLN A 588 56.13 4.34 -13.34
C GLN A 588 54.67 4.52 -12.90
N LEU A 589 54.41 5.49 -12.04
CA LEU A 589 53.07 5.82 -11.58
C LEU A 589 52.19 6.28 -12.76
N SER A 590 52.71 7.08 -13.66
CA SER A 590 52.04 7.48 -14.89
C SER A 590 51.66 6.26 -15.73
N ASP A 591 52.61 5.42 -16.08
CA ASP A 591 52.41 4.27 -16.97
C ASP A 591 51.41 3.25 -16.40
N LEU A 592 51.48 2.98 -15.09
CA LEU A 592 50.70 1.93 -14.45
C LEU A 592 49.30 2.38 -14.03
N CYS A 593 49.12 3.64 -13.62
CA CYS A 593 47.93 4.09 -12.94
C CYS A 593 47.24 5.29 -13.59
N LEU A 594 48.00 6.22 -14.19
CA LEU A 594 47.45 7.51 -14.61
C LEU A 594 47.21 7.61 -16.12
N ASN A 595 48.08 7.07 -16.94
CA ASN A 595 47.97 7.16 -18.40
C ASN A 595 46.82 6.32 -18.93
N PRO A 596 45.76 6.90 -19.55
CA PRO A 596 44.63 6.18 -20.04
C PRO A 596 44.93 5.07 -21.05
N ASN A 597 46.04 5.17 -21.77
CA ASN A 597 46.42 4.22 -22.83
C ASN A 597 47.12 2.96 -22.29
N THR A 598 47.68 3.01 -21.07
CA THR A 598 48.48 1.91 -20.51
C THR A 598 47.90 1.31 -19.24
N ARG A 599 47.20 2.11 -18.45
CA ARG A 599 46.57 1.66 -17.21
C ARG A 599 45.42 0.71 -17.45
N LYS A 600 45.11 -0.13 -16.47
CA LYS A 600 43.91 -0.98 -16.45
C LYS A 600 42.97 -0.53 -15.33
N LEU A 601 41.67 -0.37 -15.66
CA LEU A 601 40.62 -0.01 -14.72
C LEU A 601 39.59 -1.13 -14.62
N ILE A 602 39.18 -1.45 -13.40
CA ILE A 602 38.02 -2.31 -13.11
C ILE A 602 36.87 -1.39 -12.73
N GLN A 603 35.83 -1.36 -13.55
CA GLN A 603 34.59 -0.64 -13.24
C GLN A 603 33.78 -1.44 -12.24
N LEU A 604 33.43 -0.81 -11.12
CA LEU A 604 32.49 -1.40 -10.16
C LEU A 604 31.07 -1.34 -10.72
N LYS A 605 30.40 -2.48 -10.73
CA LYS A 605 29.03 -2.62 -11.26
C LYS A 605 28.06 -2.91 -10.13
N TRP A 606 26.92 -2.25 -10.17
CA TRP A 606 25.83 -2.54 -9.25
C TRP A 606 25.09 -3.81 -9.67
N THR A 607 24.76 -4.67 -8.71
CA THR A 607 23.94 -5.87 -8.87
C THR A 607 22.96 -5.95 -7.71
N ASP A 608 21.92 -6.79 -7.80
CA ASP A 608 20.96 -7.02 -6.73
C ASP A 608 21.60 -7.54 -5.43
N ALA A 609 22.79 -8.14 -5.53
CA ALA A 609 23.54 -8.64 -4.39
C ALA A 609 24.44 -7.57 -3.73
N THR A 610 24.60 -6.38 -4.32
CA THR A 610 25.63 -5.40 -3.91
C THR A 610 25.43 -4.92 -2.48
N GLU A 611 24.21 -4.52 -2.10
CA GLU A 611 23.90 -4.05 -0.74
C GLU A 611 24.14 -5.15 0.29
N LYS A 612 23.65 -6.36 0.01
CA LYS A 612 23.82 -7.52 0.90
C LYS A 612 25.29 -7.93 1.03
N ALA A 613 26.05 -7.89 -0.06
CA ALA A 613 27.47 -8.18 -0.04
C ALA A 613 28.24 -7.14 0.80
N CYS A 614 27.92 -5.86 0.67
CA CYS A 614 28.48 -4.79 1.49
C CYS A 614 28.16 -4.99 2.98
N GLU A 615 26.89 -5.26 3.32
CA GLU A 615 26.47 -5.51 4.71
C GLU A 615 27.16 -6.74 5.29
N ASN A 616 27.22 -7.85 4.56
CA ASN A 616 27.88 -9.08 5.00
C ASN A 616 29.39 -8.90 5.25
N THR A 617 30.07 -8.09 4.41
CA THR A 617 31.53 -7.91 4.49
C THR A 617 31.95 -6.78 5.41
N MET A 618 31.19 -5.68 5.45
CA MET A 618 31.54 -4.43 6.15
C MET A 618 30.62 -4.11 7.34
N GLY A 619 29.45 -4.75 7.44
CA GLY A 619 28.46 -4.53 8.49
C GLY A 619 28.86 -5.05 9.88
N GLU A 620 27.94 -4.92 10.86
CA GLU A 620 28.20 -5.33 12.26
C GLU A 620 28.33 -6.84 12.43
N ASP A 621 27.51 -7.63 11.72
CA ASP A 621 27.56 -9.10 11.81
C ASP A 621 28.87 -9.64 11.22
N THR A 622 29.55 -10.47 12.02
CA THR A 622 30.83 -11.07 11.65
C THR A 622 30.71 -12.50 11.16
N ALA A 623 29.50 -13.11 11.18
CA ALA A 623 29.31 -14.51 10.88
C ALA A 623 29.80 -14.87 9.47
N PHE A 624 29.37 -14.12 8.46
CA PHE A 624 29.78 -14.34 7.07
C PHE A 624 31.29 -14.20 6.86
N ARG A 625 31.92 -13.21 7.52
CA ARG A 625 33.38 -13.00 7.43
C ARG A 625 34.17 -14.16 8.06
N LYS A 626 33.67 -14.71 9.17
CA LYS A 626 34.26 -15.89 9.80
C LYS A 626 34.15 -17.12 8.92
N GLU A 627 32.99 -17.31 8.27
CA GLU A 627 32.75 -18.38 7.32
C GLU A 627 33.71 -18.31 6.13
N LEU A 628 33.87 -17.12 5.51
CA LEU A 628 34.82 -16.87 4.41
C LEU A 628 36.27 -17.17 4.80
N LEU A 629 36.65 -16.96 6.05
CA LEU A 629 37.98 -17.21 6.56
C LEU A 629 38.17 -18.64 7.05
N GLY A 630 37.16 -19.51 6.96
CA GLY A 630 37.22 -20.88 7.46
C GLY A 630 37.33 -20.98 8.99
N ILE A 631 36.95 -19.90 9.71
CA ILE A 631 36.94 -19.85 11.17
C ILE A 631 35.53 -20.30 11.61
N SER A 632 35.27 -21.58 11.58
CA SER A 632 34.09 -22.16 12.22
C SER A 632 34.23 -22.12 13.75
N LYS A 633 33.10 -21.92 14.47
CA LYS A 633 33.04 -22.01 15.92
C LYS A 633 33.43 -23.38 16.42
#